data_9812dd8acaed8a93630f8db4196e9f7a
#
_entry.id   9812dd8acaed8a93630f8db4196e9f7a
#
_cell.length_a   1.000
_cell.length_b   1.000
_cell.length_c   1.000
_cell.angle_alpha   90.00
_cell.angle_beta   90.00
_cell.angle_gamma   90.00
#
_symmetry.space_group_name_H-M   'P 1'
#
loop_
_entity.id
_entity.type
_entity.pdbx_description
1 polymer ?
#
loop_
_entity_poly.entity_id
_entity_poly.type
_entity_poly.pdbx_seq_one_letter_code
_entity_poly.pdbx_strand_id
1 'polypeptide(L)'
;MRTLRVMEDLLAIEAETKFLLSAGDRSHEQTLMQELLRIFREAEFLFGPRDSSYQLSLPRITECASSRTYIIRPLRMTRIYLSRESGIKPSQASLELAHEAIHVLSPVPFGSAMTILEEGLAEWFAQRYVNRLHGLSFERGANAKADAVMRGVSTLLAKNESVIKHLRTRQPVISKIDEKLLVEVAGVGVSEAKFLCTNFKTYWRTT
;
A
#
# COMPACT_ATOMS: atom_id res chain seq x y z
N MET A 1 -8.37 9.72 21.08
CA MET A 1 -7.49 8.84 21.88
C MET A 1 -8.18 7.58 22.43
N ARG A 2 -9.43 7.60 22.89
CA ARG A 2 -10.14 6.39 23.35
C ARG A 2 -10.42 5.35 22.25
N THR A 3 -10.75 5.80 21.03
CA THR A 3 -11.09 4.91 19.91
C THR A 3 -9.90 4.07 19.41
N LEU A 4 -8.68 4.64 19.45
CA LEU A 4 -7.46 3.91 19.06
C LEU A 4 -7.14 2.78 20.06
N ARG A 5 -7.33 2.99 21.36
CA ARG A 5 -7.08 1.98 22.40
C ARG A 5 -8.03 0.79 22.31
N VAL A 6 -9.31 1.04 22.05
CA VAL A 6 -10.30 -0.04 21.83
C VAL A 6 -9.97 -0.86 20.58
N MET A 7 -9.39 -0.23 19.55
CA MET A 7 -8.94 -0.93 18.35
C MET A 7 -7.66 -1.73 18.59
N GLU A 8 -6.76 -1.28 19.46
CA GLU A 8 -5.57 -2.03 19.86
C GLU A 8 -5.93 -3.29 20.66
N ASP A 9 -6.92 -3.22 21.55
CA ASP A 9 -7.38 -4.38 22.32
C ASP A 9 -8.10 -5.43 21.45
N LEU A 10 -8.83 -4.99 20.40
CA LEU A 10 -9.44 -5.89 19.41
C LEU A 10 -8.41 -6.58 18.50
N LEU A 11 -7.23 -5.97 18.32
CA LEU A 11 -6.14 -6.53 17.52
C LEU A 11 -5.26 -7.51 18.30
N ALA A 12 -5.36 -7.55 19.62
CA ALA A 12 -4.70 -8.53 20.48
C ALA A 12 -5.39 -9.92 20.45
N ILE A 13 -6.59 -9.99 19.85
CA ILE A 13 -7.27 -11.26 19.61
C ILE A 13 -6.64 -11.93 18.39
N GLU A 14 -5.87 -12.97 18.69
CA GLU A 14 -4.93 -13.74 17.86
C GLU A 14 -5.43 -14.25 16.51
N ALA A 15 -4.53 -14.22 15.65
CA ALA A 15 -3.79 -15.07 14.70
C ALA A 15 -4.51 -16.22 13.96
N GLU A 16 -5.74 -16.61 14.29
CA GLU A 16 -6.47 -17.68 13.61
C GLU A 16 -7.82 -17.26 13.01
N THR A 17 -8.00 -15.99 12.70
CA THR A 17 -9.18 -15.60 11.93
C THR A 17 -8.99 -16.08 10.49
N LYS A 18 -9.36 -17.33 10.22
CA LYS A 18 -9.59 -17.81 8.86
C LYS A 18 -10.52 -16.81 8.19
N PHE A 19 -10.04 -16.19 7.12
CA PHE A 19 -10.88 -15.40 6.24
C PHE A 19 -12.01 -16.31 5.74
N LEU A 20 -13.18 -16.19 6.33
CA LEU A 20 -14.40 -16.79 5.77
C LEU A 20 -14.99 -15.75 4.83
N LEU A 21 -14.74 -15.90 3.54
CA LEU A 21 -15.23 -14.98 2.51
C LEU A 21 -16.54 -15.53 1.93
N SER A 22 -17.67 -15.00 2.35
CA SER A 22 -18.93 -15.10 1.64
C SER A 22 -19.40 -13.71 1.23
N ALA A 23 -19.61 -13.48 -0.04
CA ALA A 23 -19.98 -12.16 -0.56
C ALA A 23 -21.24 -11.64 0.12
N GLY A 24 -21.17 -10.47 0.75
CA GLY A 24 -22.32 -9.75 1.28
C GLY A 24 -22.52 -9.75 2.80
N ASP A 25 -21.67 -10.44 3.56
CA ASP A 25 -21.81 -10.46 5.04
C ASP A 25 -20.93 -9.37 5.70
N ARG A 26 -21.51 -8.58 6.60
CA ARG A 26 -20.81 -7.54 7.38
C ARG A 26 -19.65 -8.07 8.21
N SER A 27 -19.68 -9.35 8.60
CA SER A 27 -18.56 -10.01 9.29
C SER A 27 -17.27 -9.97 8.47
N HIS A 28 -17.37 -9.99 7.13
CA HIS A 28 -16.23 -9.88 6.24
C HIS A 28 -15.61 -8.50 6.20
N GLU A 29 -16.43 -7.46 6.15
CA GLU A 29 -15.93 -6.07 6.19
C GLU A 29 -15.15 -5.84 7.49
N GLN A 30 -15.60 -6.42 8.61
CA GLN A 30 -14.89 -6.36 9.89
C GLN A 30 -13.59 -7.14 9.86
N THR A 31 -13.57 -8.33 9.29
CA THR A 31 -12.37 -9.15 9.13
C THR A 31 -11.34 -8.46 8.24
N LEU A 32 -11.77 -7.90 7.11
CA LEU A 32 -10.92 -7.11 6.22
C LEU A 32 -10.36 -5.86 6.92
N MET A 33 -11.15 -5.21 7.79
CA MET A 33 -10.67 -4.07 8.56
C MET A 33 -9.61 -4.49 9.59
N GLN A 34 -9.79 -5.60 10.29
CA GLN A 34 -8.79 -6.11 11.22
C GLN A 34 -7.47 -6.40 10.50
N GLU A 35 -7.54 -7.04 9.34
CA GLU A 35 -6.37 -7.30 8.51
C GLU A 35 -5.71 -5.99 8.03
N LEU A 36 -6.48 -5.03 7.56
CA LEU A 36 -5.99 -3.73 7.15
C LEU A 36 -5.26 -3.01 8.30
N LEU A 37 -5.75 -3.11 9.51
CA LEU A 37 -5.09 -2.52 10.68
C LEU A 37 -3.76 -3.19 11.02
N ARG A 38 -3.65 -4.52 10.83
CA ARG A 38 -2.36 -5.24 10.95
C ARG A 38 -1.37 -4.78 9.88
N ILE A 39 -1.85 -4.67 8.64
CA ILE A 39 -1.09 -4.17 7.51
C ILE A 39 -0.56 -2.77 7.79
N PHE A 40 -1.39 -1.87 8.30
CA PHE A 40 -0.96 -0.51 8.63
C PHE A 40 0.11 -0.46 9.71
N ARG A 41 0.04 -1.28 10.74
CA ARG A 41 1.11 -1.32 11.76
C ARG A 41 2.47 -1.59 11.13
N GLU A 42 2.55 -2.52 10.20
CA GLU A 42 3.78 -2.85 9.51
C GLU A 42 4.19 -1.76 8.52
N ALA A 43 3.26 -1.25 7.73
CA ALA A 43 3.51 -0.18 6.78
C ALA A 43 3.99 1.10 7.49
N GLU A 44 3.37 1.47 8.60
CA GLU A 44 3.77 2.63 9.41
C GLU A 44 5.12 2.42 10.11
N PHE A 45 5.42 1.22 10.54
CA PHE A 45 6.73 0.87 11.09
C PHE A 45 7.84 1.08 10.05
N LEU A 46 7.64 0.62 8.83
CA LEU A 46 8.62 0.70 7.74
C LEU A 46 8.70 2.10 7.11
N PHE A 47 7.56 2.72 6.85
CA PHE A 47 7.47 3.90 6.00
C PHE A 47 7.04 5.17 6.72
N GLY A 48 6.78 5.09 8.02
CA GLY A 48 6.35 6.22 8.85
C GLY A 48 4.81 6.36 8.92
N PRO A 49 4.32 7.23 9.83
CA PRO A 49 2.91 7.27 10.20
C PRO A 49 2.00 7.63 9.03
N ARG A 50 0.80 7.08 9.05
CA ARG A 50 -0.30 7.45 8.16
C ARG A 50 -0.76 8.89 8.44
N ASP A 51 -1.25 9.56 7.41
CA ASP A 51 -1.96 10.84 7.57
C ASP A 51 -3.26 10.63 8.38
N SER A 52 -3.18 10.92 9.67
CA SER A 52 -4.29 10.76 10.61
C SER A 52 -5.46 11.71 10.37
N SER A 53 -5.32 12.68 9.49
CA SER A 53 -6.40 13.59 9.10
C SER A 53 -7.48 12.90 8.26
N TYR A 54 -7.18 11.72 7.70
CA TYR A 54 -8.13 10.90 6.98
C TYR A 54 -8.63 9.73 7.81
N GLN A 55 -9.94 9.58 7.89
CA GLN A 55 -10.57 8.42 8.51
C GLN A 55 -10.60 7.24 7.55
N LEU A 56 -10.39 6.04 8.08
CA LEU A 56 -10.57 4.80 7.31
C LEU A 56 -12.02 4.35 7.40
N SER A 57 -12.62 4.04 6.27
CA SER A 57 -13.89 3.30 6.24
C SER A 57 -13.63 1.82 6.00
N LEU A 58 -14.61 0.98 6.31
CA LEU A 58 -14.54 -0.46 6.09
C LEU A 58 -14.20 -0.77 4.62
N PRO A 59 -13.19 -1.63 4.36
CA PRO A 59 -12.92 -2.12 3.01
C PRO A 59 -14.11 -2.90 2.47
N ARG A 60 -14.28 -2.88 1.14
CA ARG A 60 -15.37 -3.60 0.48
C ARG A 60 -14.88 -4.39 -0.73
N ILE A 61 -15.41 -5.59 -0.87
CA ILE A 61 -15.25 -6.37 -2.10
C ILE A 61 -16.27 -5.88 -3.13
N THR A 62 -15.82 -5.73 -4.37
CA THR A 62 -16.66 -5.26 -5.48
C THR A 62 -16.49 -6.14 -6.71
N GLU A 63 -17.36 -5.98 -7.69
CA GLU A 63 -17.27 -6.71 -8.99
C GLU A 63 -16.15 -6.17 -9.92
N CYS A 64 -15.30 -5.27 -9.42
CA CYS A 64 -14.20 -4.72 -10.20
C CYS A 64 -13.09 -5.76 -10.42
N ALA A 65 -12.36 -5.62 -11.53
CA ALA A 65 -11.23 -6.49 -11.85
C ALA A 65 -9.95 -6.18 -11.03
N SER A 66 -9.86 -4.99 -10.44
CA SER A 66 -8.70 -4.56 -9.64
C SER A 66 -9.15 -3.77 -8.42
N SER A 67 -8.32 -3.83 -7.37
CA SER A 67 -8.49 -3.00 -6.18
C SER A 67 -8.26 -1.51 -6.49
N ARG A 68 -8.73 -0.66 -5.60
CA ARG A 68 -8.51 0.79 -5.67
C ARG A 68 -8.85 1.49 -4.36
N THR A 69 -8.13 2.55 -4.08
CA THR A 69 -8.43 3.47 -2.98
C THR A 69 -9.23 4.66 -3.48
N TYR A 70 -10.33 4.97 -2.78
CA TYR A 70 -11.12 6.19 -2.98
C TYR A 70 -10.94 7.14 -1.82
N ILE A 71 -10.78 8.43 -2.16
CA ILE A 71 -10.71 9.52 -1.20
C ILE A 71 -12.01 10.32 -1.29
N ILE A 72 -12.77 10.31 -0.20
CA ILE A 72 -14.01 11.08 -0.06
C ILE A 72 -13.65 12.39 0.65
N ARG A 73 -13.24 13.39 -0.12
CA ARG A 73 -12.68 14.65 0.38
C ARG A 73 -13.55 15.39 1.39
N PRO A 74 -14.87 15.62 1.15
CA PRO A 74 -15.68 16.36 2.10
C PRO A 74 -15.70 15.74 3.49
N LEU A 75 -15.58 14.42 3.56
CA LEU A 75 -15.60 13.66 4.79
C LEU A 75 -14.19 13.36 5.33
N ARG A 76 -13.13 13.74 4.62
CA ARG A 76 -11.76 13.32 4.91
C ARG A 76 -11.68 11.82 5.21
N MET A 77 -12.24 11.03 4.34
CA MET A 77 -12.36 9.58 4.49
C MET A 77 -11.71 8.86 3.32
N THR A 78 -11.03 7.76 3.61
CA THR A 78 -10.53 6.83 2.61
C THR A 78 -11.29 5.52 2.68
N ARG A 79 -11.54 4.93 1.53
CA ARG A 79 -12.14 3.60 1.39
C ARG A 79 -11.38 2.78 0.37
N ILE A 80 -11.06 1.55 0.74
CA ILE A 80 -10.46 0.57 -0.14
C ILE A 80 -11.58 -0.30 -0.72
N TYR A 81 -11.57 -0.44 -2.03
CA TYR A 81 -12.38 -1.42 -2.75
C TYR A 81 -11.46 -2.51 -3.27
N LEU A 82 -11.79 -3.76 -2.96
CA LEU A 82 -11.06 -4.93 -3.40
C LEU A 82 -11.73 -5.53 -4.63
N SER A 83 -10.95 -6.24 -5.42
CA SER A 83 -11.46 -6.94 -6.59
C SER A 83 -12.40 -8.09 -6.21
N ARG A 84 -13.17 -8.56 -7.18
CA ARG A 84 -14.00 -9.76 -7.04
C ARG A 84 -13.17 -10.98 -6.63
N GLU A 85 -11.96 -11.12 -7.16
CA GLU A 85 -11.08 -12.26 -6.88
C GLU A 85 -10.68 -12.33 -5.40
N SER A 86 -10.56 -11.18 -4.73
CA SER A 86 -10.35 -11.09 -3.28
C SER A 86 -11.49 -11.69 -2.46
N GLY A 87 -12.71 -11.73 -2.99
CA GLY A 87 -13.84 -12.41 -2.36
C GLY A 87 -13.73 -13.94 -2.37
N ILE A 88 -12.85 -14.48 -3.21
CA ILE A 88 -12.69 -15.94 -3.39
C ILE A 88 -11.38 -16.44 -2.74
N LYS A 89 -10.31 -15.61 -2.81
CA LYS A 89 -8.97 -15.98 -2.36
C LYS A 89 -8.48 -15.06 -1.24
N PRO A 90 -8.37 -15.54 0.01
CA PRO A 90 -7.88 -14.73 1.14
C PRO A 90 -6.50 -14.11 0.90
N SER A 91 -5.59 -14.85 0.26
CA SER A 91 -4.25 -14.33 -0.08
C SER A 91 -4.30 -13.16 -1.06
N GLN A 92 -5.25 -13.18 -2.00
CA GLN A 92 -5.49 -12.06 -2.91
C GLN A 92 -6.05 -10.85 -2.17
N ALA A 93 -6.96 -11.07 -1.22
CA ALA A 93 -7.49 -9.98 -0.38
C ALA A 93 -6.36 -9.32 0.45
N SER A 94 -5.50 -10.13 1.08
CA SER A 94 -4.34 -9.61 1.82
C SER A 94 -3.35 -8.86 0.91
N LEU A 95 -3.11 -9.37 -0.31
CA LEU A 95 -2.25 -8.73 -1.30
C LEU A 95 -2.79 -7.34 -1.68
N GLU A 96 -4.06 -7.29 -2.06
CA GLU A 96 -4.72 -6.04 -2.46
C GLU A 96 -4.82 -5.05 -1.30
N LEU A 97 -5.19 -5.51 -0.09
CA LEU A 97 -5.21 -4.64 1.09
C LEU A 97 -3.83 -4.05 1.39
N ALA A 98 -2.78 -4.86 1.30
CA ALA A 98 -1.41 -4.40 1.56
C ALA A 98 -0.94 -3.40 0.50
N HIS A 99 -1.27 -3.62 -0.78
CA HIS A 99 -0.99 -2.68 -1.86
C HIS A 99 -1.70 -1.33 -1.62
N GLU A 100 -3.00 -1.35 -1.41
CA GLU A 100 -3.81 -0.14 -1.22
C GLU A 100 -3.46 0.60 0.08
N ALA A 101 -2.98 -0.11 1.11
CA ALA A 101 -2.56 0.51 2.36
C ALA A 101 -1.43 1.53 2.16
N ILE A 102 -0.51 1.30 1.21
CA ILE A 102 0.57 2.24 0.91
C ILE A 102 0.01 3.56 0.35
N HIS A 103 -0.98 3.49 -0.54
CA HIS A 103 -1.66 4.69 -1.06
C HIS A 103 -2.43 5.45 0.04
N VAL A 104 -2.89 4.75 1.06
CA VAL A 104 -3.59 5.35 2.21
C VAL A 104 -2.63 5.92 3.26
N LEU A 105 -1.34 5.60 3.25
CA LEU A 105 -0.37 6.26 4.15
C LEU A 105 -0.32 7.77 3.95
N SER A 106 -0.46 8.22 2.71
CA SER A 106 -0.46 9.64 2.34
C SER A 106 -1.45 9.90 1.20
N PRO A 107 -2.77 9.89 1.49
CA PRO A 107 -3.79 9.93 0.46
C PRO A 107 -3.68 11.19 -0.42
N VAL A 108 -3.61 10.98 -1.73
CA VAL A 108 -3.59 12.06 -2.71
C VAL A 108 -4.90 12.10 -3.50
N PRO A 109 -5.31 13.28 -3.97
CA PRO A 109 -6.54 13.41 -4.75
C PRO A 109 -6.59 12.49 -5.96
N PHE A 110 -7.77 11.96 -6.26
CA PHE A 110 -8.01 11.24 -7.51
C PHE A 110 -7.52 12.06 -8.71
N GLY A 111 -6.76 11.42 -9.59
CA GLY A 111 -6.14 12.11 -10.74
C GLY A 111 -4.76 12.72 -10.46
N SER A 112 -4.29 12.71 -9.21
CA SER A 112 -2.90 13.01 -8.92
C SER A 112 -1.99 11.98 -9.59
N ALA A 113 -0.81 12.44 -10.01
CA ALA A 113 0.15 11.56 -10.64
C ALA A 113 0.80 10.66 -9.56
N MET A 114 0.46 9.37 -9.56
CA MET A 114 1.24 8.38 -8.83
C MET A 114 2.60 8.22 -9.49
N THR A 115 3.65 8.08 -8.69
CA THR A 115 5.02 7.87 -9.17
C THR A 115 5.37 6.39 -9.19
N ILE A 116 6.43 6.05 -9.93
CA ILE A 116 7.01 4.70 -9.89
C ILE A 116 7.43 4.33 -8.47
N LEU A 117 7.93 5.29 -7.68
CA LEU A 117 8.29 5.07 -6.28
C LEU A 117 7.08 4.60 -5.46
N GLU A 118 5.94 5.29 -5.57
CA GLU A 118 4.75 4.95 -4.79
C GLU A 118 4.16 3.60 -5.18
N GLU A 119 3.95 3.35 -6.48
CA GLU A 119 3.46 2.07 -6.98
C GLU A 119 4.42 0.91 -6.69
N GLY A 120 5.72 1.15 -6.88
CA GLY A 120 6.72 0.14 -6.57
C GLY A 120 6.79 -0.20 -5.09
N LEU A 121 6.61 0.78 -4.19
CA LEU A 121 6.49 0.53 -2.75
C LEU A 121 5.24 -0.26 -2.41
N ALA A 122 4.11 0.08 -3.01
CA ALA A 122 2.86 -0.63 -2.81
C ALA A 122 2.99 -2.10 -3.20
N GLU A 123 3.57 -2.35 -4.36
CA GLU A 123 3.80 -3.69 -4.85
C GLU A 123 4.82 -4.48 -4.02
N TRP A 124 5.95 -3.85 -3.71
CA TRP A 124 7.00 -4.47 -2.90
C TRP A 124 6.48 -4.86 -1.52
N PHE A 125 5.75 -3.95 -0.88
CA PHE A 125 5.20 -4.18 0.44
C PHE A 125 4.13 -5.28 0.42
N ALA A 126 3.22 -5.26 -0.55
CA ALA A 126 2.18 -6.27 -0.70
C ALA A 126 2.76 -7.68 -0.87
N GLN A 127 3.74 -7.85 -1.75
CA GLN A 127 4.42 -9.14 -1.93
C GLN A 127 5.14 -9.61 -0.66
N ARG A 128 5.90 -8.72 -0.02
CA ARG A 128 6.59 -9.02 1.24
C ARG A 128 5.60 -9.46 2.32
N TYR A 129 4.48 -8.75 2.45
CA TYR A 129 3.45 -9.03 3.45
C TYR A 129 2.84 -10.41 3.24
N VAL A 130 2.39 -10.70 2.03
CA VAL A 130 1.73 -11.96 1.69
C VAL A 130 2.70 -13.15 1.72
N ASN A 131 3.92 -12.99 1.24
CA ASN A 131 4.94 -14.03 1.32
C ASN A 131 5.19 -14.46 2.77
N ARG A 132 5.26 -13.49 3.69
CA ARG A 132 5.46 -13.78 5.11
C ARG A 132 4.22 -14.43 5.75
N LEU A 133 3.02 -13.95 5.41
CA LEU A 133 1.77 -14.42 6.03
C LEU A 133 1.34 -15.80 5.51
N HIS A 134 1.47 -16.04 4.22
CA HIS A 134 0.94 -17.23 3.55
C HIS A 134 2.02 -18.19 3.06
N GLY A 135 3.29 -17.84 3.17
CA GLY A 135 4.40 -18.64 2.61
C GLY A 135 4.35 -18.74 1.09
N LEU A 136 3.66 -17.84 0.42
CA LEU A 136 3.44 -17.84 -1.02
C LEU A 136 4.49 -16.99 -1.72
N SER A 137 5.17 -17.57 -2.71
CA SER A 137 5.92 -16.79 -3.68
C SER A 137 4.96 -16.35 -4.77
N PHE A 138 4.60 -15.07 -4.78
CA PHE A 138 3.85 -14.50 -5.91
C PHE A 138 4.81 -14.25 -7.06
N GLU A 139 4.90 -15.19 -7.98
CA GLU A 139 5.52 -14.95 -9.27
C GLU A 139 4.53 -14.17 -10.15
N ARG A 140 4.82 -12.89 -10.35
CA ARG A 140 4.15 -12.16 -11.44
C ARG A 140 4.62 -12.75 -12.77
N GLY A 141 3.67 -12.93 -13.68
CA GLY A 141 3.99 -13.24 -15.07
C GLY A 141 5.03 -12.24 -15.61
N ALA A 142 5.99 -12.70 -16.36
CA ALA A 142 7.13 -11.96 -16.85
C ALA A 142 6.71 -10.65 -17.56
N ASN A 143 6.79 -9.54 -16.82
CA ASN A 143 6.55 -8.20 -17.33
C ASN A 143 7.76 -7.34 -16.99
N ALA A 144 8.59 -7.08 -18.00
CA ALA A 144 9.84 -6.35 -17.84
C ALA A 144 9.67 -4.96 -17.18
N LYS A 145 8.54 -4.29 -17.37
CA LYS A 145 8.24 -3.02 -16.72
C LYS A 145 7.95 -3.18 -15.24
N ALA A 146 7.13 -4.15 -14.87
CA ALA A 146 6.85 -4.47 -13.46
C ALA A 146 8.14 -4.85 -12.73
N ASP A 147 8.99 -5.65 -13.39
CA ASP A 147 10.30 -6.03 -12.85
C ASP A 147 11.24 -4.84 -12.66
N ALA A 148 11.22 -3.87 -13.59
CA ALA A 148 12.01 -2.65 -13.47
C ALA A 148 11.55 -1.79 -12.29
N VAL A 149 10.23 -1.62 -12.11
CA VAL A 149 9.64 -0.91 -10.98
C VAL A 149 10.04 -1.57 -9.65
N MET A 150 9.89 -2.87 -9.56
CA MET A 150 10.26 -3.64 -8.36
C MET A 150 11.76 -3.59 -8.07
N ARG A 151 12.62 -3.70 -9.09
CA ARG A 151 14.07 -3.58 -8.91
C ARG A 151 14.47 -2.21 -8.40
N GLY A 152 13.91 -1.12 -8.97
CA GLY A 152 14.20 0.24 -8.52
C GLY A 152 13.93 0.42 -7.03
N VAL A 153 12.74 0.02 -6.57
CA VAL A 153 12.37 0.13 -5.15
C VAL A 153 13.15 -0.84 -4.27
N SER A 154 13.34 -2.09 -4.70
CA SER A 154 14.13 -3.07 -3.93
C SER A 154 15.58 -2.60 -3.74
N THR A 155 16.20 -2.02 -4.78
CA THR A 155 17.55 -1.45 -4.69
C THR A 155 17.62 -0.29 -3.70
N LEU A 156 16.62 0.61 -3.72
CA LEU A 156 16.51 1.71 -2.78
C LEU A 156 16.41 1.23 -1.33
N LEU A 157 15.53 0.27 -1.06
CA LEU A 157 15.29 -0.28 0.28
C LEU A 157 16.45 -1.16 0.77
N ALA A 158 17.15 -1.86 -0.12
CA ALA A 158 18.32 -2.66 0.23
C ALA A 158 19.48 -1.79 0.76
N LYS A 159 19.61 -0.54 0.28
CA LYS A 159 20.62 0.41 0.79
C LYS A 159 20.27 0.87 2.22
N ASN A 160 19.01 1.14 2.47
CA ASN A 160 18.51 1.56 3.77
C ASN A 160 16.98 1.27 3.87
N GLU A 161 16.59 0.29 4.64
CA GLU A 161 15.17 -0.08 4.82
C GLU A 161 14.32 1.08 5.40
N SER A 162 14.94 1.98 6.14
CA SER A 162 14.25 3.15 6.72
C SER A 162 14.25 4.38 5.81
N VAL A 163 14.77 4.30 4.60
CA VAL A 163 14.93 5.46 3.71
C VAL A 163 13.61 6.16 3.40
N ILE A 164 12.54 5.42 3.17
CA ILE A 164 11.21 5.98 2.91
C ILE A 164 10.69 6.75 4.13
N LYS A 165 10.91 6.21 5.32
CA LYS A 165 10.55 6.90 6.57
C LYS A 165 11.30 8.22 6.71
N HIS A 166 12.60 8.26 6.39
CA HIS A 166 13.39 9.48 6.40
C HIS A 166 12.93 10.49 5.32
N LEU A 167 12.66 10.01 4.10
CA LEU A 167 12.10 10.87 3.04
C LEU A 167 10.78 11.50 3.48
N ARG A 168 9.90 10.71 4.10
CA ARG A 168 8.57 11.18 4.56
C ARG A 168 8.62 12.13 5.75
N THR A 169 9.70 12.22 6.50
CA THR A 169 9.86 13.30 7.49
C THR A 169 10.01 14.68 6.84
N ARG A 170 10.52 14.74 5.60
CA ARG A 170 10.73 15.98 4.84
C ARG A 170 9.60 16.24 3.83
N GLN A 171 9.09 15.18 3.21
CA GLN A 171 7.95 15.21 2.29
C GLN A 171 6.97 14.10 2.66
N PRO A 172 5.92 14.36 3.45
CA PRO A 172 4.99 13.34 3.95
C PRO A 172 4.26 12.55 2.86
N VAL A 173 4.04 13.17 1.70
CA VAL A 173 3.31 12.57 0.58
C VAL A 173 4.29 11.86 -0.36
N ILE A 174 4.19 10.53 -0.47
CA ILE A 174 5.12 9.71 -1.23
C ILE A 174 5.21 10.14 -2.69
N SER A 175 4.07 10.38 -3.36
CA SER A 175 4.05 10.81 -4.76
C SER A 175 4.57 12.22 -5.02
N LYS A 176 4.86 12.99 -3.97
CA LYS A 176 5.48 14.33 -4.05
C LYS A 176 6.96 14.34 -3.67
N ILE A 177 7.54 13.20 -3.35
CA ILE A 177 8.98 13.07 -3.19
C ILE A 177 9.62 13.32 -4.56
N ASP A 178 10.50 14.32 -4.63
CA ASP A 178 11.16 14.73 -5.87
C ASP A 178 12.56 14.10 -6.03
N GLU A 179 13.12 14.27 -7.22
CA GLU A 179 14.43 13.75 -7.58
C GLU A 179 15.53 14.28 -6.66
N LYS A 180 15.48 15.57 -6.32
CA LYS A 180 16.46 16.22 -5.44
C LYS A 180 16.48 15.59 -4.06
N LEU A 181 15.28 15.38 -3.49
CA LEU A 181 15.15 14.77 -2.17
C LEU A 181 15.64 13.31 -2.16
N LEU A 182 15.36 12.55 -3.22
CA LEU A 182 15.88 11.19 -3.37
C LEU A 182 17.41 11.15 -3.43
N VAL A 183 18.03 12.03 -4.21
CA VAL A 183 19.48 12.11 -4.30
C VAL A 183 20.09 12.50 -2.95
N GLU A 184 19.53 13.52 -2.30
CA GLU A 184 20.05 14.09 -1.06
C GLU A 184 19.92 13.13 0.13
N VAL A 185 18.76 12.49 0.29
CA VAL A 185 18.45 11.68 1.49
C VAL A 185 18.76 10.20 1.27
N ALA A 186 18.48 9.68 0.08
CA ALA A 186 18.65 8.25 -0.22
C ALA A 186 19.99 7.94 -0.88
N GLY A 187 20.76 8.95 -1.31
CA GLY A 187 22.04 8.75 -1.98
C GLY A 187 21.95 7.97 -3.29
N VAL A 188 20.81 8.04 -3.97
CA VAL A 188 20.62 7.40 -5.28
C VAL A 188 21.19 8.25 -6.41
N GLY A 189 21.54 7.64 -7.52
CA GLY A 189 22.00 8.37 -8.71
C GLY A 189 20.87 9.19 -9.34
N VAL A 190 21.20 10.28 -10.03
CA VAL A 190 20.23 11.17 -10.69
C VAL A 190 19.30 10.41 -11.64
N SER A 191 19.84 9.47 -12.42
CA SER A 191 19.02 8.66 -13.34
C SER A 191 18.01 7.76 -12.60
N GLU A 192 18.41 7.18 -11.47
CA GLU A 192 17.56 6.34 -10.63
C GLU A 192 16.47 7.20 -9.97
N ALA A 193 16.84 8.37 -9.43
CA ALA A 193 15.89 9.33 -8.85
C ALA A 193 14.85 9.78 -9.88
N LYS A 194 15.28 10.14 -11.09
CA LYS A 194 14.38 10.50 -12.19
C LYS A 194 13.41 9.37 -12.55
N PHE A 195 13.92 8.14 -12.63
CA PHE A 195 13.08 6.97 -12.88
C PHE A 195 12.01 6.79 -11.79
N LEU A 196 12.39 6.82 -10.52
CA LEU A 196 11.47 6.65 -9.39
C LEU A 196 10.42 7.77 -9.29
N CYS A 197 10.76 9.00 -9.69
CA CYS A 197 9.83 10.13 -9.73
C CYS A 197 8.96 10.18 -10.98
N THR A 198 9.20 9.33 -11.98
CA THR A 198 8.39 9.29 -13.20
C THR A 198 6.95 8.93 -12.88
N ASN A 199 6.01 9.59 -13.56
CA ASN A 199 4.59 9.26 -13.45
C ASN A 199 4.33 7.82 -13.93
N PHE A 200 3.75 7.01 -13.05
CA PHE A 200 3.53 5.59 -13.32
C PHE A 200 2.65 5.34 -14.54
N LYS A 201 1.56 6.10 -14.71
CA LYS A 201 0.66 5.94 -15.87
C LYS A 201 1.36 6.29 -17.19
N THR A 202 2.20 7.33 -17.18
CA THR A 202 3.00 7.70 -18.36
C THR A 202 3.99 6.58 -18.68
N TYR A 203 4.73 6.10 -17.67
CA TYR A 203 5.68 5.00 -17.85
C TYR A 203 4.99 3.75 -18.41
N TRP A 204 3.77 3.44 -17.95
CA TRP A 204 3.05 2.24 -18.41
C TRP A 204 2.54 2.34 -19.84
N ARG A 205 2.26 3.55 -20.34
CA ARG A 205 1.70 3.79 -21.68
C ARG A 205 2.74 3.92 -22.81
N THR A 206 3.99 4.21 -22.50
CA THR A 206 5.04 4.57 -23.48
C THR A 206 5.71 3.39 -24.18
N THR A 207 5.05 2.27 -24.31
CA THR A 207 5.54 1.14 -25.14
C THR A 207 4.39 0.50 -25.86
#